data_9719388d7ac7c3a869c9445e4d6ecf4b
#
_entry.id   9719388d7ac7c3a869c9445e4d6ecf4b
#
_cell.length_a   1.000
_cell.length_b   1.000
_cell.length_c   1.000
_cell.angle_alpha   90.00
_cell.angle_beta   90.00
_cell.angle_gamma   90.00
#
_symmetry.space_group_name_H-M   'P 1'
#
loop_
_entity.id
_entity.type
_entity.pdbx_description
1 polymer ?
#
loop_
_entity_poly.entity_id
_entity_poly.type
_entity_poly.pdbx_seq_one_letter_code
_entity_poly.pdbx_strand_id
1 'polypeptide(L)'
;LLLCTCLLGLHLQATQEATFFYREQQQIFLFNSEYVLNILKTIGGLATICSQFIIQFFKVPLIGSLVTALIGGISGWLFWLTLRKIHPALYLLPLAFLPILFQYLYLMKDSYHYEGLIAMLFWSLALSLYSYGARKFNWTYRTLIGCLLATGLFYTMGSVAILFALSSLLFDVLQKSERWYASFIPLILLLIVGSLCVLGGSKPDYDYVFWMKDYVEYFIELEPFYGFSWQVALLVMLLFFLSRYLDHIKTYLKALVAVALLALSGMYYTQTALQQRNKDFYTLMQMFHYIDTEQWDAIISSTDLNYNNYLHLNCLNLALSHKGVMQTDLFKYPQSGIQSLVSKYQAHIEESFLFSQIYYHVGITSLA
;
A
#
# COMPACT_ATOMS: atom_id res chain seq x y z
N LEU A 1 8.32 19.55 -1.89
CA LEU A 1 8.24 18.09 -1.73
C LEU A 1 8.33 17.68 -0.27
N LEU A 2 9.43 18.00 0.46
CA LEU A 2 9.61 17.63 1.87
C LEU A 2 8.43 18.05 2.75
N LEU A 3 7.95 19.28 2.63
CA LEU A 3 6.79 19.77 3.38
C LEU A 3 5.54 18.92 3.08
N CYS A 4 5.29 18.61 1.81
CA CYS A 4 4.13 17.78 1.42
C CYS A 4 4.26 16.35 1.95
N THR A 5 5.45 15.75 1.93
CA THR A 5 5.66 14.41 2.50
C THR A 5 5.52 14.41 4.02
N CYS A 6 5.98 15.44 4.73
CA CYS A 6 5.77 15.57 6.17
C CYS A 6 4.28 15.73 6.52
N LEU A 7 3.56 16.61 5.81
CA LEU A 7 2.11 16.78 6.02
C LEU A 7 1.34 15.50 5.74
N LEU A 8 1.72 14.77 4.70
CA LEU A 8 1.13 13.47 4.40
C LEU A 8 1.45 12.44 5.48
N GLY A 9 2.68 12.40 5.99
CA GLY A 9 3.06 11.54 7.10
C GLY A 9 2.26 11.81 8.36
N LEU A 10 2.07 13.09 8.72
CA LEU A 10 1.21 13.47 9.84
C LEU A 10 -0.26 13.10 9.61
N HIS A 11 -0.75 13.25 8.39
CA HIS A 11 -2.11 12.81 8.04
C HIS A 11 -2.26 11.29 8.15
N LEU A 12 -1.32 10.52 7.65
CA LEU A 12 -1.32 9.06 7.78
C LEU A 12 -1.24 8.63 9.25
N GLN A 13 -0.41 9.32 10.07
CA GLN A 13 -0.38 9.08 11.52
C GLN A 13 -1.75 9.29 12.16
N ALA A 14 -2.39 10.40 11.88
CA ALA A 14 -3.69 10.73 12.46
C ALA A 14 -4.84 9.79 12.01
N THR A 15 -4.72 9.19 10.83
CA THR A 15 -5.82 8.39 10.24
C THR A 15 -5.58 6.88 10.27
N GLN A 16 -4.32 6.44 10.35
CA GLN A 16 -3.94 5.03 10.18
C GLN A 16 -3.00 4.50 11.29
N GLU A 17 -2.91 5.17 12.43
CA GLU A 17 -2.02 4.78 13.51
C GLU A 17 -2.17 3.30 13.90
N ALA A 18 -3.40 2.88 14.20
CA ALA A 18 -3.70 1.50 14.58
C ALA A 18 -3.40 0.51 13.43
N THR A 19 -3.56 0.92 12.17
CA THR A 19 -3.25 0.08 11.01
C THR A 19 -1.76 -0.19 10.90
N PHE A 20 -0.89 0.81 11.15
CA PHE A 20 0.56 0.61 11.14
C PHE A 20 0.99 -0.37 12.23
N PHE A 21 0.50 -0.18 13.44
CA PHE A 21 0.79 -1.07 14.56
C PHE A 21 0.33 -2.52 14.28
N TYR A 22 -0.88 -2.70 13.74
CA TYR A 22 -1.41 -4.01 13.39
C TYR A 22 -0.59 -4.71 12.30
N ARG A 23 -0.11 -3.96 11.30
CA ARG A 23 0.71 -4.54 10.22
C ARG A 23 2.04 -5.11 10.72
N GLU A 24 2.63 -4.53 11.75
CA GLU A 24 3.85 -5.06 12.35
C GLU A 24 3.62 -6.45 12.90
N GLN A 25 2.44 -6.71 13.46
CA GLN A 25 2.09 -8.02 14.02
C GLN A 25 1.81 -9.08 12.93
N GLN A 26 1.39 -8.67 11.73
CA GLN A 26 1.06 -9.61 10.65
C GLN A 26 2.28 -10.25 9.98
N GLN A 27 3.41 -9.56 9.95
CA GLN A 27 4.58 -9.99 9.17
C GLN A 27 5.86 -9.94 10.02
N ILE A 28 6.45 -11.09 10.23
CA ILE A 28 7.71 -11.22 10.98
C ILE A 28 8.88 -11.32 10.00
N PHE A 29 9.92 -10.53 10.21
CA PHE A 29 11.19 -10.67 9.52
C PHE A 29 12.21 -11.40 10.40
N LEU A 30 12.82 -12.42 9.86
CA LEU A 30 13.88 -13.14 10.57
C LEU A 30 15.26 -12.77 10.02
N PHE A 31 16.16 -12.33 10.90
CA PHE A 31 17.57 -12.06 10.57
C PHE A 31 18.35 -13.38 10.40
N ASN A 32 17.86 -14.23 9.49
CA ASN A 32 18.47 -15.51 9.16
C ASN A 32 18.74 -15.57 7.65
N SER A 33 19.97 -15.93 7.27
CA SER A 33 20.36 -16.02 5.86
C SER A 33 19.55 -17.07 5.08
N GLU A 34 19.19 -18.17 5.70
CA GLU A 34 18.37 -19.22 5.07
C GLU A 34 16.95 -18.69 4.76
N TYR A 35 16.33 -18.00 5.72
CA TYR A 35 15.03 -17.35 5.53
C TYR A 35 15.07 -16.36 4.37
N VAL A 36 16.02 -15.43 4.38
CA VAL A 36 16.18 -14.42 3.33
C VAL A 36 16.41 -15.05 1.96
N LEU A 37 17.31 -16.04 1.87
CA LEU A 37 17.60 -16.72 0.61
C LEU A 37 16.40 -17.51 0.08
N ASN A 38 15.60 -18.13 0.94
CA ASN A 38 14.42 -18.86 0.51
C ASN A 38 13.34 -17.93 -0.07
N ILE A 39 13.13 -16.75 0.53
CA ILE A 39 12.20 -15.76 -0.02
C ILE A 39 12.76 -15.18 -1.32
N LEU A 40 14.05 -14.85 -1.41
CA LEU A 40 14.66 -14.32 -2.64
C LEU A 40 14.57 -15.25 -3.84
N LYS A 41 14.40 -16.56 -3.63
CA LYS A 41 14.17 -17.52 -4.73
C LYS A 41 12.77 -17.43 -5.34
N THR A 42 11.83 -16.81 -4.64
CA THR A 42 10.46 -16.64 -5.12
C THR A 42 10.32 -15.39 -6.00
N ILE A 43 9.40 -15.42 -6.95
CA ILE A 43 9.08 -14.26 -7.78
C ILE A 43 8.39 -13.21 -6.91
N GLY A 44 8.95 -11.98 -6.90
CA GLY A 44 8.51 -10.91 -6.01
C GLY A 44 9.19 -10.91 -4.63
N GLY A 45 10.09 -11.88 -4.37
CA GLY A 45 10.68 -12.10 -3.05
C GLY A 45 11.46 -10.90 -2.49
N LEU A 46 12.06 -10.07 -3.33
CA LEU A 46 12.74 -8.85 -2.85
C LEU A 46 11.73 -7.81 -2.33
N ALA A 47 10.55 -7.68 -2.97
CA ALA A 47 9.48 -6.82 -2.46
C ALA A 47 9.02 -7.29 -1.08
N THR A 48 8.85 -8.61 -0.91
CA THR A 48 8.48 -9.23 0.37
C THR A 48 9.52 -8.96 1.46
N ILE A 49 10.80 -9.18 1.18
CA ILE A 49 11.88 -8.92 2.15
C ILE A 49 11.94 -7.44 2.54
N CYS A 50 11.91 -6.54 1.57
CA CYS A 50 11.93 -5.09 1.84
C CYS A 50 10.71 -4.66 2.66
N SER A 51 9.53 -5.18 2.32
CA SER A 51 8.29 -4.93 3.04
C SER A 51 8.38 -5.39 4.50
N GLN A 52 8.68 -6.66 4.73
CA GLN A 52 8.79 -7.25 6.05
C GLN A 52 9.86 -6.55 6.91
N PHE A 53 11.02 -6.20 6.33
CA PHE A 53 12.05 -5.45 7.04
C PHE A 53 11.57 -4.07 7.47
N ILE A 54 10.85 -3.35 6.61
CA ILE A 54 10.36 -1.99 6.91
C ILE A 54 9.24 -2.03 7.94
N ILE A 55 8.32 -2.99 7.82
CA ILE A 55 7.15 -3.13 8.70
C ILE A 55 7.55 -3.34 10.16
N GLN A 56 8.69 -3.97 10.47
CA GLN A 56 9.16 -4.13 11.84
C GLN A 56 9.32 -2.83 12.63
N PHE A 57 9.57 -1.72 11.93
CA PHE A 57 9.68 -0.40 12.56
C PHE A 57 8.31 0.23 12.85
N PHE A 58 7.21 -0.39 12.41
CA PHE A 58 5.85 0.11 12.59
C PHE A 58 5.31 -0.08 14.01
N LYS A 59 6.03 -0.80 14.87
CA LYS A 59 5.77 -0.81 16.31
C LYS A 59 5.67 0.62 16.88
N VAL A 60 6.40 1.57 16.27
CA VAL A 60 6.22 3.01 16.50
C VAL A 60 5.45 3.58 15.29
N PRO A 61 4.13 3.79 15.40
CA PRO A 61 3.29 4.18 14.25
C PRO A 61 3.75 5.46 13.54
N LEU A 62 4.36 6.40 14.28
CA LEU A 62 4.95 7.61 13.71
C LEU A 62 6.06 7.28 12.70
N ILE A 63 6.91 6.30 12.99
CA ILE A 63 7.95 5.85 12.06
C ILE A 63 7.30 5.22 10.84
N GLY A 64 6.28 4.37 11.04
CA GLY A 64 5.50 3.75 9.96
C GLY A 64 4.90 4.78 9.00
N SER A 65 4.25 5.80 9.54
CA SER A 65 3.61 6.85 8.75
C SER A 65 4.63 7.70 7.98
N LEU A 66 5.74 8.09 8.63
CA LEU A 66 6.80 8.88 8.00
C LEU A 66 7.53 8.11 6.91
N VAL A 67 7.90 6.85 7.16
CA VAL A 67 8.55 5.98 6.16
C VAL A 67 7.62 5.74 4.97
N THR A 68 6.35 5.46 5.21
CA THR A 68 5.34 5.27 4.14
C THR A 68 5.20 6.54 3.30
N ALA A 69 5.09 7.71 3.95
CA ALA A 69 5.02 8.99 3.24
C ALA A 69 6.30 9.29 2.44
N LEU A 70 7.48 8.94 2.98
CA LEU A 70 8.76 9.12 2.29
C LEU A 70 8.86 8.23 1.04
N ILE A 71 8.51 6.95 1.15
CA ILE A 71 8.50 6.02 0.02
C ILE A 71 7.58 6.53 -1.09
N GLY A 72 6.37 6.94 -0.74
CA GLY A 72 5.45 7.49 -1.72
C GLY A 72 5.90 8.83 -2.29
N GLY A 73 6.49 9.70 -1.47
CA GLY A 73 7.08 10.96 -1.90
C GLY A 73 8.19 10.76 -2.93
N ILE A 74 9.10 9.82 -2.68
CA ILE A 74 10.18 9.45 -3.63
C ILE A 74 9.58 8.85 -4.90
N SER A 75 8.60 7.94 -4.78
CA SER A 75 7.94 7.32 -5.93
C SER A 75 7.28 8.35 -6.84
N GLY A 76 6.50 9.26 -6.28
CA GLY A 76 5.85 10.35 -7.04
C GLY A 76 6.86 11.29 -7.68
N TRP A 77 7.96 11.60 -6.98
CA TRP A 77 9.06 12.41 -7.53
C TRP A 77 9.75 11.72 -8.72
N LEU A 78 10.10 10.45 -8.61
CA LEU A 78 10.72 9.67 -9.68
C LEU A 78 9.78 9.56 -10.89
N PHE A 79 8.49 9.35 -10.65
CA PHE A 79 7.49 9.34 -11.71
C PHE A 79 7.40 10.71 -12.40
N TRP A 80 7.38 11.82 -11.64
CA TRP A 80 7.42 13.16 -12.22
C TRP A 80 8.68 13.43 -13.05
N LEU A 81 9.85 12.90 -12.65
CA LEU A 81 11.07 12.99 -13.48
C LEU A 81 10.90 12.36 -14.86
N THR A 82 10.08 11.32 -14.97
CA THR A 82 9.71 10.73 -16.27
C THR A 82 8.70 11.60 -17.01
N LEU A 83 7.66 12.04 -16.32
CA LEU A 83 6.58 12.85 -16.93
C LEU A 83 7.07 14.17 -17.51
N ARG A 84 7.98 14.87 -16.83
CA ARG A 84 8.57 16.11 -17.32
C ARG A 84 9.40 15.93 -18.60
N LYS A 85 9.81 14.70 -18.93
CA LYS A 85 10.46 14.39 -20.20
C LYS A 85 9.44 14.25 -21.33
N ILE A 86 8.20 13.87 -21.04
CA ILE A 86 7.09 13.90 -21.99
C ILE A 86 6.74 15.35 -22.27
N HIS A 87 6.42 16.12 -21.24
CA HIS A 87 6.18 17.56 -21.33
C HIS A 87 6.48 18.24 -19.97
N PRO A 88 7.22 19.38 -19.92
CA PRO A 88 7.62 20.03 -18.69
C PRO A 88 6.50 20.88 -18.06
N ALA A 89 5.30 20.32 -17.91
CA ALA A 89 4.12 20.98 -17.34
C ALA A 89 4.17 20.94 -15.79
N LEU A 90 4.84 21.90 -15.17
CA LEU A 90 4.97 21.99 -13.71
C LEU A 90 3.61 22.07 -12.98
N TYR A 91 2.62 22.70 -13.60
CA TYR A 91 1.28 22.82 -13.02
C TYR A 91 0.53 21.49 -12.90
N LEU A 92 1.00 20.42 -13.58
CA LEU A 92 0.47 19.06 -13.47
C LEU A 92 1.27 18.19 -12.46
N LEU A 93 2.27 18.76 -11.78
CA LEU A 93 3.06 18.03 -10.78
C LEU A 93 2.18 17.24 -9.77
N PRO A 94 1.05 17.78 -9.26
CA PRO A 94 0.19 17.03 -8.33
C PRO A 94 -0.31 15.71 -8.90
N LEU A 95 -0.56 15.62 -10.20
CA LEU A 95 -1.03 14.38 -10.83
C LEU A 95 -0.01 13.25 -10.76
N ALA A 96 1.29 13.55 -10.68
CA ALA A 96 2.33 12.54 -10.54
C ALA A 96 2.20 11.74 -9.22
N PHE A 97 1.53 12.29 -8.21
CA PHE A 97 1.31 11.65 -6.93
C PHE A 97 0.01 10.85 -6.86
N LEU A 98 -0.92 11.02 -7.82
CA LEU A 98 -2.21 10.33 -7.81
C LEU A 98 -2.06 8.79 -7.73
N PRO A 99 -1.23 8.11 -8.51
CA PRO A 99 -1.07 6.66 -8.40
C PRO A 99 -0.66 6.22 -6.99
N ILE A 100 0.15 7.04 -6.30
CA ILE A 100 0.63 6.76 -4.95
C ILE A 100 -0.47 6.99 -3.90
N LEU A 101 -1.33 8.00 -4.10
CA LEU A 101 -2.49 8.20 -3.23
C LEU A 101 -3.42 6.99 -3.24
N PHE A 102 -3.61 6.33 -4.40
CA PHE A 102 -4.35 5.07 -4.46
C PHE A 102 -3.65 3.94 -3.67
N GLN A 103 -2.32 3.87 -3.70
CA GLN A 103 -1.58 2.90 -2.88
C GLN A 103 -1.83 3.11 -1.38
N TYR A 104 -1.91 4.36 -0.93
CA TYR A 104 -2.25 4.65 0.47
C TYR A 104 -3.68 4.24 0.83
N LEU A 105 -4.64 4.39 -0.11
CA LEU A 105 -6.00 3.89 0.08
C LEU A 105 -6.04 2.35 0.17
N TYR A 106 -5.23 1.66 -0.64
CA TYR A 106 -5.13 0.19 -0.56
C TYR A 106 -4.54 -0.26 0.78
N LEU A 107 -3.56 0.47 1.29
CA LEU A 107 -2.97 0.17 2.60
C LEU A 107 -3.96 0.36 3.78
N MET A 108 -5.12 0.97 3.57
CA MET A 108 -6.19 0.99 4.59
C MET A 108 -6.93 -0.33 4.71
N LYS A 109 -6.82 -1.20 3.70
CA LYS A 109 -7.38 -2.55 3.74
C LYS A 109 -6.34 -3.52 4.34
N ASP A 110 -6.78 -4.39 5.21
CA ASP A 110 -5.99 -5.46 5.82
C ASP A 110 -5.41 -6.42 4.80
N SER A 111 -6.23 -6.74 3.79
CA SER A 111 -5.91 -7.67 2.72
C SER A 111 -4.85 -7.20 1.72
N TYR A 112 -4.44 -5.92 1.74
CA TYR A 112 -3.43 -5.39 0.82
C TYR A 112 -2.06 -5.34 1.48
N HIS A 113 -1.08 -6.00 0.88
CA HIS A 113 0.28 -6.11 1.40
C HIS A 113 1.10 -4.84 1.14
N TYR A 114 1.99 -4.51 2.06
CA TYR A 114 2.89 -3.36 1.95
C TYR A 114 3.87 -3.48 0.77
N GLU A 115 4.07 -4.69 0.27
CA GLU A 115 4.86 -5.05 -0.91
C GLU A 115 4.44 -4.25 -2.15
N GLY A 116 3.14 -3.98 -2.31
CA GLY A 116 2.63 -3.19 -3.44
C GLY A 116 3.16 -1.75 -3.46
N LEU A 117 3.34 -1.11 -2.30
CA LEU A 117 3.94 0.22 -2.22
C LEU A 117 5.44 0.19 -2.57
N ILE A 118 6.16 -0.82 -2.10
CA ILE A 118 7.57 -1.04 -2.44
C ILE A 118 7.71 -1.29 -3.95
N ALA A 119 6.86 -2.13 -4.52
CA ALA A 119 6.83 -2.41 -5.95
C ALA A 119 6.60 -1.13 -6.79
N MET A 120 5.71 -0.24 -6.35
CA MET A 120 5.49 1.07 -7.01
C MET A 120 6.71 1.99 -6.93
N LEU A 121 7.48 1.95 -5.85
CA LEU A 121 8.75 2.67 -5.75
C LEU A 121 9.75 2.17 -6.81
N PHE A 122 9.93 0.85 -6.90
CA PHE A 122 10.86 0.26 -7.87
C PHE A 122 10.38 0.41 -9.32
N TRP A 123 9.06 0.36 -9.56
CA TRP A 123 8.49 0.72 -10.87
C TRP A 123 8.86 2.16 -11.28
N SER A 124 8.64 3.13 -10.40
CA SER A 124 8.93 4.53 -10.70
C SER A 124 10.43 4.79 -10.90
N LEU A 125 11.28 4.08 -10.14
CA LEU A 125 12.74 4.11 -10.31
C LEU A 125 13.15 3.53 -11.68
N ALA A 126 12.68 2.33 -12.02
CA ALA A 126 13.01 1.69 -13.29
C ALA A 126 12.52 2.52 -14.49
N LEU A 127 11.29 3.08 -14.41
CA LEU A 127 10.76 3.94 -15.46
C LEU A 127 11.57 5.24 -15.61
N SER A 128 12.02 5.82 -14.49
CA SER A 128 12.90 7.01 -14.49
C SER A 128 14.26 6.69 -15.14
N LEU A 129 14.88 5.57 -14.81
CA LEU A 129 16.13 5.10 -15.41
C LEU A 129 15.95 4.80 -16.90
N TYR A 130 14.89 4.08 -17.28
CA TYR A 130 14.56 3.80 -18.66
C TYR A 130 14.40 5.08 -19.47
N SER A 131 13.61 6.02 -18.99
CA SER A 131 13.35 7.30 -19.64
C SER A 131 14.61 8.18 -19.77
N TYR A 132 15.59 8.04 -18.88
CA TYR A 132 16.89 8.69 -18.97
C TYR A 132 17.76 8.05 -20.05
N GLY A 133 17.80 6.72 -20.11
CA GLY A 133 18.53 5.95 -21.12
C GLY A 133 17.93 6.11 -22.51
N ALA A 134 16.60 6.17 -22.63
CA ALA A 134 15.87 6.28 -23.91
C ALA A 134 16.27 7.49 -24.77
N ARG A 135 16.76 8.57 -24.14
CA ARG A 135 17.27 9.75 -24.86
C ARG A 135 18.73 9.66 -25.30
N LYS A 136 19.50 8.73 -24.72
CA LYS A 136 20.95 8.62 -24.97
C LYS A 136 21.32 7.46 -25.89
N PHE A 137 20.52 6.42 -25.89
CA PHE A 137 20.84 5.17 -26.55
C PHE A 137 20.03 4.94 -27.80
N ASN A 138 20.61 4.24 -28.76
CA ASN A 138 19.93 3.76 -29.95
C ASN A 138 18.79 2.80 -29.57
N TRP A 139 17.83 2.62 -30.48
CA TRP A 139 16.66 1.78 -30.26
C TRP A 139 17.00 0.36 -29.76
N THR A 140 18.11 -0.25 -30.26
CA THR A 140 18.53 -1.60 -29.85
C THR A 140 18.92 -1.67 -28.37
N TYR A 141 19.79 -0.75 -27.91
CA TYR A 141 20.19 -0.68 -26.51
C TYR A 141 19.00 -0.31 -25.58
N ARG A 142 18.12 0.56 -26.07
CA ARG A 142 16.91 0.94 -25.34
C ARG A 142 16.00 -0.27 -25.14
N THR A 143 15.76 -1.08 -26.18
CA THR A 143 14.97 -2.31 -26.10
C THR A 143 15.63 -3.32 -25.15
N LEU A 144 16.95 -3.49 -25.24
CA LEU A 144 17.70 -4.38 -24.34
C LEU A 144 17.56 -3.96 -22.88
N ILE A 145 17.73 -2.65 -22.59
CA ILE A 145 17.53 -2.11 -21.25
C ILE A 145 16.08 -2.31 -20.79
N GLY A 146 15.11 -2.10 -21.68
CA GLY A 146 13.70 -2.38 -21.39
C GLY A 146 13.44 -3.82 -21.00
N CYS A 147 14.01 -4.79 -21.74
CA CYS A 147 13.91 -6.21 -21.41
C CYS A 147 14.56 -6.55 -20.06
N LEU A 148 15.78 -6.05 -19.82
CA LEU A 148 16.50 -6.29 -18.56
C LEU A 148 15.75 -5.71 -17.34
N LEU A 149 15.24 -4.49 -17.46
CA LEU A 149 14.45 -3.87 -16.38
C LEU A 149 13.12 -4.59 -16.18
N ALA A 150 12.43 -4.98 -17.26
CA ALA A 150 11.16 -5.69 -17.16
C ALA A 150 11.31 -7.05 -16.49
N THR A 151 12.27 -7.87 -16.93
CA THR A 151 12.53 -9.20 -16.34
C THR A 151 13.10 -9.09 -14.93
N GLY A 152 13.99 -8.11 -14.69
CA GLY A 152 14.52 -7.83 -13.35
C GLY A 152 13.43 -7.43 -12.36
N LEU A 153 12.52 -6.52 -12.75
CA LEU A 153 11.36 -6.14 -11.93
C LEU A 153 10.42 -7.32 -11.71
N PHE A 154 10.17 -8.14 -12.72
CA PHE A 154 9.29 -9.30 -12.57
C PHE A 154 9.83 -10.27 -11.52
N TYR A 155 11.10 -10.59 -11.59
CA TYR A 155 11.72 -11.50 -10.62
C TYR A 155 11.78 -10.88 -9.21
N THR A 156 12.12 -9.60 -9.09
CA THR A 156 12.36 -8.94 -7.80
C THR A 156 11.10 -8.40 -7.14
N MET A 157 10.19 -7.81 -7.93
CA MET A 157 9.00 -7.06 -7.44
C MET A 157 7.67 -7.71 -7.85
N GLY A 158 7.67 -8.71 -8.74
CA GLY A 158 6.45 -9.39 -9.17
C GLY A 158 5.71 -8.67 -10.29
N SER A 159 4.38 -8.69 -10.22
CA SER A 159 3.46 -8.27 -11.29
C SER A 159 3.58 -6.80 -11.74
N VAL A 160 4.15 -5.90 -10.92
CA VAL A 160 4.38 -4.49 -11.30
C VAL A 160 5.25 -4.32 -12.55
N ALA A 161 6.01 -5.36 -12.94
CA ALA A 161 6.78 -5.38 -14.18
C ALA A 161 5.91 -5.17 -15.43
N ILE A 162 4.64 -5.61 -15.41
CA ILE A 162 3.66 -5.35 -16.48
C ILE A 162 3.37 -3.86 -16.59
N LEU A 163 3.15 -3.19 -15.46
CA LEU A 163 2.97 -1.73 -15.46
C LEU A 163 4.21 -1.03 -16.03
N PHE A 164 5.42 -1.52 -15.71
CA PHE A 164 6.65 -0.99 -16.28
C PHE A 164 6.69 -1.18 -17.81
N ALA A 165 6.38 -2.36 -18.33
CA ALA A 165 6.39 -2.64 -19.78
C ALA A 165 5.37 -1.77 -20.51
N LEU A 166 4.14 -1.63 -19.96
CA LEU A 166 3.11 -0.76 -20.53
C LEU A 166 3.51 0.73 -20.49
N SER A 167 4.06 1.19 -19.37
CA SER A 167 4.47 2.59 -19.21
C SER A 167 5.69 2.95 -20.04
N SER A 168 6.65 2.04 -20.23
CA SER A 168 7.80 2.24 -21.11
C SER A 168 7.41 2.27 -22.59
N LEU A 169 6.50 1.39 -23.00
CA LEU A 169 5.91 1.42 -24.34
C LEU A 169 5.16 2.74 -24.58
N LEU A 170 4.29 3.13 -23.64
CA LEU A 170 3.55 4.38 -23.73
C LEU A 170 4.50 5.59 -23.81
N PHE A 171 5.56 5.61 -23.00
CA PHE A 171 6.58 6.66 -23.03
C PHE A 171 7.20 6.79 -24.42
N ASP A 172 7.60 5.69 -25.06
CA ASP A 172 8.21 5.69 -26.37
C ASP A 172 7.24 6.13 -27.49
N VAL A 173 5.98 5.72 -27.40
CA VAL A 173 4.91 6.19 -28.31
C VAL A 173 4.71 7.70 -28.19
N LEU A 174 4.57 8.21 -26.96
CA LEU A 174 4.33 9.63 -26.69
C LEU A 174 5.52 10.53 -27.06
N GLN A 175 6.74 10.00 -26.99
CA GLN A 175 7.96 10.69 -27.42
C GLN A 175 8.21 10.59 -28.92
N LYS A 176 7.40 9.81 -29.66
CA LYS A 176 7.64 9.47 -31.08
C LYS A 176 9.07 8.96 -31.30
N SER A 177 9.53 8.11 -30.38
CA SER A 177 10.88 7.56 -30.42
C SER A 177 11.13 6.79 -31.71
N GLU A 178 12.37 6.80 -32.18
CA GLU A 178 12.75 5.96 -33.33
C GLU A 178 12.42 4.50 -33.05
N ARG A 179 11.72 3.84 -33.97
CA ARG A 179 11.26 2.44 -33.84
C ARG A 179 10.54 2.15 -32.50
N TRP A 180 9.63 3.03 -32.11
CA TRP A 180 8.82 2.89 -30.89
C TRP A 180 8.15 1.50 -30.75
N TYR A 181 7.85 0.85 -31.87
CA TYR A 181 7.27 -0.50 -31.89
C TYR A 181 8.21 -1.57 -31.30
N ALA A 182 9.52 -1.34 -31.24
CA ALA A 182 10.46 -2.25 -30.59
C ALA A 182 10.22 -2.35 -29.08
N SER A 183 9.54 -1.37 -28.47
CA SER A 183 9.16 -1.38 -27.05
C SER A 183 8.02 -2.36 -26.75
N PHE A 184 7.42 -3.02 -27.74
CA PHE A 184 6.58 -4.20 -27.51
C PHE A 184 7.38 -5.44 -27.10
N ILE A 185 8.68 -5.52 -27.42
CA ILE A 185 9.51 -6.69 -27.12
C ILE A 185 9.58 -6.97 -25.61
N PRO A 186 9.85 -6.01 -24.69
CA PRO A 186 9.77 -6.22 -23.25
C PRO A 186 8.41 -6.73 -22.77
N LEU A 187 7.32 -6.21 -23.35
CA LEU A 187 5.96 -6.63 -23.00
C LEU A 187 5.71 -8.08 -23.44
N ILE A 188 6.03 -8.43 -24.68
CA ILE A 188 5.90 -9.80 -25.20
C ILE A 188 6.75 -10.78 -24.40
N LEU A 189 7.98 -10.38 -24.06
CA LEU A 189 8.86 -11.20 -23.23
C LEU A 189 8.24 -11.49 -21.86
N LEU A 190 7.65 -10.49 -21.19
CA LEU A 190 6.97 -10.67 -19.91
C LEU A 190 5.72 -11.56 -20.05
N LEU A 191 4.95 -11.41 -21.13
CA LEU A 191 3.79 -12.27 -21.38
C LEU A 191 4.22 -13.74 -21.52
N ILE A 192 5.33 -14.01 -22.24
CA ILE A 192 5.87 -15.36 -22.39
C ILE A 192 6.38 -15.89 -21.05
N VAL A 193 7.27 -15.15 -20.38
CA VAL A 193 7.87 -15.57 -19.10
C VAL A 193 6.80 -15.77 -18.03
N GLY A 194 5.85 -14.85 -17.93
CA GLY A 194 4.75 -14.93 -16.98
C GLY A 194 3.84 -16.14 -17.24
N SER A 195 3.51 -16.41 -18.51
CA SER A 195 2.72 -17.60 -18.87
C SER A 195 3.47 -18.90 -18.55
N LEU A 196 4.78 -18.95 -18.78
CA LEU A 196 5.61 -20.10 -18.40
C LEU A 196 5.66 -20.30 -16.87
N CYS A 197 5.64 -19.22 -16.08
CA CYS A 197 5.59 -19.32 -14.62
C CYS A 197 4.26 -19.90 -14.12
N VAL A 198 3.13 -19.56 -14.74
CA VAL A 198 1.84 -20.17 -14.40
C VAL A 198 1.78 -21.63 -14.82
N LEU A 199 2.17 -21.94 -16.07
CA LEU A 199 2.19 -23.32 -16.59
C LEU A 199 3.17 -24.22 -15.82
N GLY A 200 4.28 -23.67 -15.34
CA GLY A 200 5.28 -24.37 -14.52
C GLY A 200 4.92 -24.46 -13.03
N GLY A 201 3.77 -23.94 -12.61
CA GLY A 201 3.31 -23.98 -11.21
C GLY A 201 4.07 -23.03 -10.25
N SER A 202 4.88 -22.12 -10.77
CA SER A 202 5.60 -21.12 -9.93
C SER A 202 4.69 -20.00 -9.43
N LYS A 203 3.56 -19.75 -10.12
CA LYS A 203 2.48 -18.84 -9.70
C LYS A 203 1.13 -19.55 -9.88
N PRO A 204 0.14 -19.29 -8.99
CA PRO A 204 -1.13 -20.02 -9.00
C PRO A 204 -1.98 -19.80 -10.26
N ASP A 205 -2.07 -18.55 -10.71
CA ASP A 205 -2.86 -18.16 -11.88
C ASP A 205 -2.33 -16.87 -12.53
N TYR A 206 -2.98 -16.44 -13.62
CA TYR A 206 -2.58 -15.29 -14.42
C TYR A 206 -2.75 -13.95 -13.69
N ASP A 207 -3.65 -13.84 -12.71
CA ASP A 207 -3.88 -12.61 -11.94
C ASP A 207 -2.69 -12.28 -11.04
N TYR A 208 -1.96 -13.31 -10.57
CA TYR A 208 -0.71 -13.12 -9.82
C TYR A 208 0.47 -12.64 -10.68
N VAL A 209 0.39 -12.83 -11.99
CA VAL A 209 1.47 -12.46 -12.92
C VAL A 209 1.19 -11.15 -13.63
N PHE A 210 -0.04 -10.97 -14.11
CA PHE A 210 -0.40 -9.88 -15.01
C PHE A 210 -1.24 -8.79 -14.34
N TRP A 211 -1.64 -9.00 -13.07
CA TRP A 211 -2.43 -8.05 -12.30
C TRP A 211 -1.89 -7.87 -10.88
N MET A 212 -2.63 -7.20 -10.01
CA MET A 212 -2.16 -6.85 -8.65
C MET A 212 -2.43 -7.93 -7.60
N LYS A 213 -2.87 -9.13 -7.96
CA LYS A 213 -3.18 -10.22 -7.04
C LYS A 213 -1.96 -10.64 -6.21
N ASP A 214 -0.76 -10.45 -6.73
CA ASP A 214 0.52 -10.70 -6.05
C ASP A 214 0.70 -9.87 -4.76
N TYR A 215 -0.03 -8.75 -4.64
CA TYR A 215 0.03 -7.84 -3.48
C TYR A 215 -1.24 -7.88 -2.63
N VAL A 216 -2.10 -8.87 -2.85
CA VAL A 216 -3.35 -9.06 -2.12
C VAL A 216 -3.36 -10.45 -1.51
N GLU A 217 -3.92 -10.59 -0.32
CA GLU A 217 -3.98 -11.84 0.40
C GLU A 217 -4.60 -12.97 -0.44
N TYR A 218 -4.05 -14.17 -0.34
CA TYR A 218 -4.34 -15.29 -1.24
C TYR A 218 -5.83 -15.63 -1.32
N PHE A 219 -6.52 -15.66 -0.17
CA PHE A 219 -7.92 -16.07 -0.07
C PHE A 219 -8.94 -14.99 -0.44
N ILE A 220 -8.49 -13.77 -0.70
CA ILE A 220 -9.37 -12.64 -1.01
C ILE A 220 -9.49 -12.45 -2.51
N GLU A 221 -10.73 -12.31 -3.00
CA GLU A 221 -10.98 -11.99 -4.40
C GLU A 221 -10.42 -10.59 -4.75
N LEU A 222 -9.82 -10.49 -5.93
CA LEU A 222 -9.25 -9.24 -6.39
C LEU A 222 -10.35 -8.25 -6.77
N GLU A 223 -10.54 -7.23 -5.95
CA GLU A 223 -11.45 -6.14 -6.29
C GLU A 223 -10.87 -5.28 -7.43
N PRO A 224 -11.71 -4.85 -8.41
CA PRO A 224 -11.25 -3.95 -9.50
C PRO A 224 -10.58 -2.67 -9.02
N PHE A 225 -10.92 -2.22 -7.80
CA PHE A 225 -10.36 -1.04 -7.15
C PHE A 225 -8.83 -1.08 -7.06
N TYR A 226 -8.21 -2.23 -6.79
CA TYR A 226 -6.75 -2.35 -6.70
C TYR A 226 -6.01 -2.04 -8.00
N GLY A 227 -6.67 -2.18 -9.16
CA GLY A 227 -6.09 -1.83 -10.47
C GLY A 227 -6.03 -0.33 -10.77
N PHE A 228 -6.74 0.52 -10.03
CA PHE A 228 -6.85 1.95 -10.35
C PHE A 228 -5.52 2.68 -10.29
N SER A 229 -4.60 2.33 -9.40
CA SER A 229 -3.28 3.00 -9.34
C SER A 229 -2.50 2.84 -10.64
N TRP A 230 -2.56 1.67 -11.28
CA TRP A 230 -1.88 1.40 -12.55
C TRP A 230 -2.55 2.15 -13.71
N GLN A 231 -3.88 2.10 -13.77
CA GLN A 231 -4.66 2.80 -14.79
C GLN A 231 -4.44 4.31 -14.70
N VAL A 232 -4.45 4.86 -13.48
CA VAL A 232 -4.18 6.29 -13.23
C VAL A 232 -2.76 6.66 -13.60
N ALA A 233 -1.76 5.80 -13.35
CA ALA A 233 -0.38 6.07 -13.78
C ALA A 233 -0.27 6.24 -15.30
N LEU A 234 -0.89 5.34 -16.07
CA LEU A 234 -0.93 5.43 -17.54
C LEU A 234 -1.74 6.64 -18.03
N LEU A 235 -2.89 6.92 -17.39
CA LEU A 235 -3.70 8.09 -17.71
C LEU A 235 -2.94 9.40 -17.47
N VAL A 236 -2.21 9.51 -16.37
CA VAL A 236 -1.40 10.70 -16.05
C VAL A 236 -0.32 10.92 -17.12
N MET A 237 0.32 9.87 -17.63
CA MET A 237 1.27 9.99 -18.74
C MET A 237 0.60 10.57 -20.00
N LEU A 238 -0.61 10.14 -20.33
CA LEU A 238 -1.41 10.69 -21.44
C LEU A 238 -1.77 12.16 -21.20
N LEU A 239 -2.19 12.53 -19.98
CA LEU A 239 -2.50 13.91 -19.64
C LEU A 239 -1.30 14.85 -19.77
N PHE A 240 -0.09 14.40 -19.39
CA PHE A 240 1.15 15.15 -19.63
C PHE A 240 1.45 15.32 -21.10
N PHE A 241 1.18 14.33 -21.92
CA PHE A 241 1.30 14.48 -23.38
C PHE A 241 0.29 15.47 -23.94
N LEU A 242 -0.99 15.35 -23.56
CA LEU A 242 -2.05 16.25 -24.01
C LEU A 242 -1.82 17.70 -23.55
N SER A 243 -1.14 17.91 -22.44
CA SER A 243 -0.83 19.26 -21.94
C SER A 243 0.02 20.09 -22.88
N ARG A 244 0.72 19.49 -23.86
CA ARG A 244 1.42 20.19 -24.95
C ARG A 244 0.49 21.09 -25.75
N TYR A 245 -0.75 20.68 -25.96
CA TYR A 245 -1.76 21.45 -26.69
C TYR A 245 -2.31 22.64 -25.89
N LEU A 246 -2.02 22.68 -24.58
CA LEU A 246 -2.44 23.72 -23.66
C LEU A 246 -1.35 24.78 -23.39
N ASP A 247 -0.24 24.74 -24.13
CA ASP A 247 0.89 25.66 -23.90
C ASP A 247 0.53 27.13 -24.12
N HIS A 248 -0.45 27.42 -24.99
CA HIS A 248 -0.96 28.75 -25.27
C HIS A 248 -1.83 29.33 -24.16
N ILE A 249 -2.25 28.52 -23.16
CA ILE A 249 -3.08 28.97 -22.06
C ILE A 249 -2.25 29.85 -21.10
N LYS A 250 -2.85 30.95 -20.63
CA LYS A 250 -2.23 31.91 -19.70
C LYS A 250 -1.79 31.25 -18.41
N THR A 251 -0.65 31.67 -17.87
CA THR A 251 0.01 31.05 -16.70
C THR A 251 -0.91 30.99 -15.45
N TYR A 252 -1.73 32.03 -15.23
CA TYR A 252 -2.63 32.05 -14.07
C TYR A 252 -3.75 31.00 -14.18
N LEU A 253 -4.22 30.68 -15.40
CA LEU A 253 -5.18 29.59 -15.61
C LEU A 253 -4.53 28.23 -15.37
N LYS A 254 -3.26 28.04 -15.76
CA LYS A 254 -2.50 26.83 -15.45
C LYS A 254 -2.34 26.65 -13.93
N ALA A 255 -2.05 27.72 -13.20
CA ALA A 255 -1.98 27.69 -11.74
C ALA A 255 -3.33 27.34 -11.10
N LEU A 256 -4.43 27.92 -11.61
CA LEU A 256 -5.79 27.60 -11.14
C LEU A 256 -6.12 26.11 -11.37
N VAL A 257 -5.77 25.56 -12.53
CA VAL A 257 -5.93 24.12 -12.83
C VAL A 257 -5.13 23.27 -11.83
N ALA A 258 -3.87 23.64 -11.52
CA ALA A 258 -3.06 22.92 -10.55
C ALA A 258 -3.70 22.89 -9.15
N VAL A 259 -4.20 24.03 -8.68
CA VAL A 259 -4.90 24.14 -7.39
C VAL A 259 -6.19 23.32 -7.40
N ALA A 260 -6.99 23.41 -8.49
CA ALA A 260 -8.21 22.62 -8.62
C ALA A 260 -7.93 21.11 -8.62
N LEU A 261 -6.88 20.66 -9.32
CA LEU A 261 -6.48 19.25 -9.33
C LEU A 261 -6.01 18.77 -7.95
N LEU A 262 -5.26 19.60 -7.23
CA LEU A 262 -4.86 19.30 -5.84
C LEU A 262 -6.08 19.19 -4.92
N ALA A 263 -7.02 20.14 -5.01
CA ALA A 263 -8.22 20.12 -4.20
C ALA A 263 -9.09 18.90 -4.51
N LEU A 264 -9.32 18.60 -5.80
CA LEU A 264 -10.12 17.45 -6.23
C LEU A 264 -9.47 16.12 -5.83
N SER A 265 -8.16 15.98 -6.00
CA SER A 265 -7.44 14.77 -5.60
C SER A 265 -7.46 14.57 -4.07
N GLY A 266 -7.31 15.65 -3.30
CA GLY A 266 -7.43 15.63 -1.84
C GLY A 266 -8.84 15.28 -1.38
N MET A 267 -9.88 15.90 -1.96
CA MET A 267 -11.28 15.58 -1.65
C MET A 267 -11.62 14.13 -2.01
N TYR A 268 -11.22 13.68 -3.18
CA TYR A 268 -11.43 12.28 -3.60
C TYR A 268 -10.73 11.30 -2.66
N TYR A 269 -9.47 11.57 -2.30
CA TYR A 269 -8.73 10.76 -1.34
C TYR A 269 -9.44 10.68 0.01
N THR A 270 -9.83 11.82 0.61
CA THR A 270 -10.47 11.83 1.92
C THR A 270 -11.82 11.13 1.90
N GLN A 271 -12.63 11.35 0.87
CA GLN A 271 -13.94 10.70 0.73
C GLN A 271 -13.78 9.18 0.57
N THR A 272 -12.85 8.72 -0.29
CA THR A 272 -12.62 7.30 -0.53
C THR A 272 -12.01 6.64 0.71
N ALA A 273 -11.11 7.33 1.42
CA ALA A 273 -10.54 6.85 2.66
C ALA A 273 -11.61 6.59 3.73
N LEU A 274 -12.58 7.50 3.86
CA LEU A 274 -13.70 7.33 4.78
C LEU A 274 -14.63 6.18 4.39
N GLN A 275 -14.83 5.93 3.09
CA GLN A 275 -15.67 4.84 2.58
C GLN A 275 -14.98 3.48 2.67
N GLN A 276 -13.69 3.42 2.39
CA GLN A 276 -12.91 2.17 2.37
C GLN A 276 -12.49 1.70 3.78
N ARG A 277 -12.53 2.60 4.77
CA ARG A 277 -12.20 2.27 6.14
C ARG A 277 -13.33 1.41 6.74
N ASN A 278 -13.05 0.13 6.99
CA ASN A 278 -13.92 -0.70 7.82
C ASN A 278 -13.82 -0.19 9.27
N LYS A 279 -14.87 0.49 9.74
CA LYS A 279 -14.87 1.10 11.07
C LYS A 279 -14.72 0.06 12.20
N ASP A 280 -15.39 -1.07 12.07
CA ASP A 280 -15.37 -2.12 13.10
C ASP A 280 -13.98 -2.74 13.20
N PHE A 281 -13.37 -3.05 12.06
CA PHE A 281 -12.02 -3.59 12.01
C PHE A 281 -10.99 -2.58 12.56
N TYR A 282 -11.07 -1.31 12.14
CA TYR A 282 -10.18 -0.27 12.67
C TYR A 282 -10.31 -0.10 14.18
N THR A 283 -11.52 -0.19 14.70
CA THR A 283 -11.77 -0.11 16.15
C THR A 283 -11.15 -1.30 16.88
N LEU A 284 -11.23 -2.51 16.31
CA LEU A 284 -10.56 -3.69 16.89
C LEU A 284 -9.02 -3.53 16.88
N MET A 285 -8.43 -3.02 15.80
CA MET A 285 -6.99 -2.70 15.78
C MET A 285 -6.60 -1.66 16.84
N GLN A 286 -7.44 -0.64 17.03
CA GLN A 286 -7.24 0.36 18.09
C GLN A 286 -7.28 -0.28 19.48
N MET A 287 -8.23 -1.18 19.74
CA MET A 287 -8.30 -1.90 21.01
C MET A 287 -7.05 -2.75 21.23
N PHE A 288 -6.59 -3.46 20.20
CA PHE A 288 -5.35 -4.22 20.25
C PHE A 288 -4.16 -3.32 20.63
N HIS A 289 -4.01 -2.18 19.97
CA HIS A 289 -2.95 -1.22 20.28
C HIS A 289 -3.05 -0.68 21.73
N TYR A 290 -4.24 -0.36 22.20
CA TYR A 290 -4.44 0.13 23.58
C TYR A 290 -4.15 -0.95 24.62
N ILE A 291 -4.47 -2.22 24.38
CA ILE A 291 -4.16 -3.33 25.29
C ILE A 291 -2.64 -3.54 25.35
N ASP A 292 -1.96 -3.61 24.19
CA ASP A 292 -0.52 -3.82 24.11
C ASP A 292 0.28 -2.68 24.80
N THR A 293 -0.25 -1.46 24.76
CA THR A 293 0.35 -0.28 25.38
C THR A 293 -0.21 0.04 26.76
N GLU A 294 -1.06 -0.84 27.32
CA GLU A 294 -1.71 -0.71 28.64
C GLU A 294 -2.48 0.61 28.84
N GLN A 295 -3.06 1.14 27.75
CA GLN A 295 -3.84 2.38 27.78
C GLN A 295 -5.30 2.12 28.18
N TRP A 296 -5.54 1.64 29.38
CA TRP A 296 -6.85 1.21 29.86
C TRP A 296 -7.90 2.34 29.86
N ASP A 297 -7.50 3.57 30.18
CA ASP A 297 -8.41 4.73 30.16
C ASP A 297 -8.87 5.07 28.74
N ALA A 298 -8.00 4.86 27.73
CA ALA A 298 -8.35 5.06 26.34
C ALA A 298 -9.41 4.06 25.87
N ILE A 299 -9.32 2.80 26.29
CA ILE A 299 -10.34 1.77 26.00
C ILE A 299 -11.69 2.17 26.59
N ILE A 300 -11.72 2.54 27.87
CA ILE A 300 -12.95 2.91 28.56
C ILE A 300 -13.59 4.14 27.93
N SER A 301 -12.79 5.16 27.60
CA SER A 301 -13.29 6.42 27.02
C SER A 301 -13.72 6.29 25.55
N SER A 302 -13.16 5.33 24.81
CA SER A 302 -13.49 5.12 23.39
C SER A 302 -14.71 4.21 23.19
N THR A 303 -15.17 3.52 24.23
CA THR A 303 -16.31 2.61 24.16
C THR A 303 -17.63 3.38 24.17
N ASP A 304 -18.39 3.27 23.06
CA ASP A 304 -19.77 3.79 23.01
C ASP A 304 -20.70 2.89 23.83
N LEU A 305 -21.58 3.48 24.64
CA LEU A 305 -22.57 2.77 25.45
C LEU A 305 -23.54 1.90 24.63
N ASN A 306 -23.68 2.19 23.35
CA ASN A 306 -24.56 1.45 22.43
C ASN A 306 -23.83 0.36 21.63
N TYR A 307 -22.52 0.19 21.84
CA TYR A 307 -21.73 -0.75 21.05
C TYR A 307 -21.86 -2.17 21.63
N ASN A 308 -22.40 -3.09 20.85
CA ASN A 308 -22.72 -4.46 21.29
C ASN A 308 -21.85 -5.55 20.60
N ASN A 309 -20.58 -5.25 20.29
CA ASN A 309 -19.65 -6.25 19.79
C ASN A 309 -18.97 -6.96 20.98
N TYR A 310 -19.08 -8.28 21.06
CA TYR A 310 -18.56 -9.08 22.19
C TYR A 310 -17.04 -8.93 22.39
N LEU A 311 -16.24 -8.80 21.31
CA LEU A 311 -14.78 -8.56 21.40
C LEU A 311 -14.48 -7.23 22.06
N HIS A 312 -15.21 -6.20 21.68
CA HIS A 312 -15.08 -4.87 22.27
C HIS A 312 -15.41 -4.89 23.76
N LEU A 313 -16.48 -5.61 24.11
CA LEU A 313 -16.87 -5.78 25.51
C LEU A 313 -15.83 -6.57 26.31
N ASN A 314 -15.17 -7.56 25.70
CA ASN A 314 -14.02 -8.25 26.33
C ASN A 314 -12.88 -7.27 26.63
N CYS A 315 -12.49 -6.42 25.67
CA CYS A 315 -11.45 -5.41 25.87
C CYS A 315 -11.85 -4.40 26.95
N LEU A 316 -13.10 -3.93 26.93
CA LEU A 316 -13.62 -3.02 27.94
C LEU A 316 -13.61 -3.66 29.37
N ASN A 317 -14.12 -4.89 29.49
CA ASN A 317 -14.16 -5.58 30.75
C ASN A 317 -12.75 -5.87 31.29
N LEU A 318 -11.80 -6.19 30.39
CA LEU A 318 -10.38 -6.29 30.74
C LEU A 318 -9.85 -4.96 31.30
N ALA A 319 -10.12 -3.84 30.63
CA ALA A 319 -9.70 -2.51 31.09
C ALA A 319 -10.32 -2.10 32.41
N LEU A 320 -11.63 -2.36 32.63
CA LEU A 320 -12.31 -2.13 33.91
C LEU A 320 -11.69 -2.96 35.02
N SER A 321 -11.29 -4.22 34.75
CA SER A 321 -10.62 -5.08 35.70
C SER A 321 -9.25 -4.53 36.09
N HIS A 322 -8.41 -4.14 35.13
CA HIS A 322 -7.09 -3.55 35.40
C HIS A 322 -7.17 -2.23 36.16
N LYS A 323 -8.23 -1.44 35.94
CA LYS A 323 -8.48 -0.20 36.71
C LYS A 323 -9.11 -0.46 38.11
N GLY A 324 -9.50 -1.68 38.39
CA GLY A 324 -10.16 -2.04 39.69
C GLY A 324 -11.58 -1.53 39.86
N VAL A 325 -12.21 -1.05 38.77
CA VAL A 325 -13.57 -0.47 38.76
C VAL A 325 -14.62 -1.41 38.18
N MET A 326 -14.26 -2.65 37.86
CA MET A 326 -15.15 -3.60 37.22
C MET A 326 -16.42 -3.87 38.06
N GLN A 327 -16.30 -3.93 39.39
CA GLN A 327 -17.44 -4.21 40.29
C GLN A 327 -18.50 -3.12 40.26
N THR A 328 -18.12 -1.87 40.05
CA THR A 328 -19.03 -0.71 40.07
C THR A 328 -19.54 -0.34 38.66
N ASP A 329 -18.74 -0.60 37.64
CA ASP A 329 -18.94 -0.02 36.32
C ASP A 329 -19.34 -1.05 35.26
N LEU A 330 -19.20 -2.37 35.54
CA LEU A 330 -19.51 -3.42 34.56
C LEU A 330 -20.90 -3.28 33.93
N PHE A 331 -21.91 -3.02 34.74
CA PHE A 331 -23.31 -2.92 34.34
C PHE A 331 -23.71 -1.52 33.81
N LYS A 332 -22.79 -0.57 33.74
CA LYS A 332 -23.01 0.68 33.01
C LYS A 332 -23.00 0.45 31.53
N TYR A 333 -22.39 -0.63 31.05
CA TYR A 333 -22.24 -1.02 29.67
C TYR A 333 -23.12 -2.24 29.36
N PRO A 334 -23.63 -2.37 28.12
CA PRO A 334 -24.38 -3.55 27.70
C PRO A 334 -23.50 -4.80 27.79
N GLN A 335 -23.98 -5.83 28.44
CA GLN A 335 -23.25 -7.09 28.56
C GLN A 335 -23.96 -8.19 27.76
N SER A 336 -23.20 -9.00 27.02
CA SER A 336 -23.68 -10.13 26.22
C SER A 336 -23.48 -11.48 26.92
N GLY A 337 -23.70 -11.50 28.24
CA GLY A 337 -23.52 -12.67 29.08
C GLY A 337 -22.04 -13.08 29.22
N ILE A 338 -21.76 -14.38 29.33
CA ILE A 338 -20.40 -14.91 29.51
C ILE A 338 -19.47 -14.52 28.38
N GLN A 339 -19.99 -14.37 27.16
CA GLN A 339 -19.18 -13.99 25.96
C GLN A 339 -18.55 -12.61 26.10
N SER A 340 -19.10 -11.70 26.92
CA SER A 340 -18.48 -10.39 27.17
C SER A 340 -17.27 -10.49 28.12
N LEU A 341 -17.12 -11.57 28.86
CA LEU A 341 -16.01 -11.78 29.80
C LEU A 341 -14.96 -12.73 29.23
N VAL A 342 -15.40 -13.83 28.61
CA VAL A 342 -14.54 -14.84 28.01
C VAL A 342 -15.16 -15.23 26.66
N SER A 343 -14.56 -14.76 25.59
CA SER A 343 -15.00 -15.09 24.25
C SER A 343 -14.53 -16.51 23.86
N LYS A 344 -15.37 -17.22 23.12
CA LYS A 344 -14.92 -18.45 22.47
C LYS A 344 -14.02 -18.06 21.28
N TYR A 345 -12.87 -18.72 21.17
CA TYR A 345 -12.00 -18.59 20.02
C TYR A 345 -12.76 -18.83 18.71
N GLN A 346 -12.69 -17.88 17.82
CA GLN A 346 -13.14 -18.00 16.43
C GLN A 346 -11.91 -17.92 15.54
N ALA A 347 -11.82 -18.80 14.56
CA ALA A 347 -10.64 -18.95 13.68
C ALA A 347 -10.56 -17.84 12.63
N HIS A 348 -10.73 -16.58 13.03
CA HIS A 348 -10.44 -15.43 12.17
C HIS A 348 -9.06 -14.87 12.52
N ILE A 349 -8.18 -14.80 11.53
CA ILE A 349 -6.78 -14.37 11.70
C ILE A 349 -6.72 -12.98 12.35
N GLU A 350 -7.59 -12.09 11.93
CA GLU A 350 -7.66 -10.70 12.39
C GLU A 350 -8.00 -10.58 13.89
N GLU A 351 -8.84 -11.48 14.39
CA GLU A 351 -9.26 -11.50 15.78
C GLU A 351 -8.27 -12.26 16.67
N SER A 352 -7.46 -13.14 16.09
CA SER A 352 -6.55 -14.02 16.85
C SER A 352 -5.51 -13.24 17.65
N PHE A 353 -5.00 -12.15 17.11
CA PHE A 353 -4.06 -11.29 17.84
C PHE A 353 -4.71 -10.64 19.06
N LEU A 354 -5.94 -10.18 18.92
CA LEU A 354 -6.69 -9.58 20.05
C LEU A 354 -7.01 -10.63 21.10
N PHE A 355 -7.42 -11.84 20.70
CA PHE A 355 -7.64 -12.95 21.63
C PHE A 355 -6.38 -13.33 22.39
N SER A 356 -5.23 -13.41 21.74
CA SER A 356 -3.99 -13.76 22.40
C SER A 356 -3.64 -12.75 23.50
N GLN A 357 -3.82 -11.47 23.26
CA GLN A 357 -3.61 -10.42 24.26
C GLN A 357 -4.61 -10.50 25.41
N ILE A 358 -5.89 -10.70 25.11
CA ILE A 358 -6.92 -10.87 26.14
C ILE A 358 -6.61 -12.08 27.02
N TYR A 359 -6.30 -13.24 26.43
CA TYR A 359 -5.97 -14.45 27.19
C TYR A 359 -4.69 -14.30 28.02
N TYR A 360 -3.67 -13.61 27.48
CA TYR A 360 -2.45 -13.31 28.21
C TYR A 360 -2.75 -12.51 29.49
N HIS A 361 -3.50 -11.42 29.37
CA HIS A 361 -3.85 -10.55 30.51
C HIS A 361 -4.80 -11.20 31.51
N VAL A 362 -5.66 -12.11 31.05
CA VAL A 362 -6.54 -12.90 31.95
C VAL A 362 -5.77 -14.05 32.62
N GLY A 363 -4.52 -14.33 32.23
CA GLY A 363 -3.68 -15.39 32.79
C GLY A 363 -3.90 -16.77 32.17
N ILE A 364 -4.63 -16.88 31.04
CA ILE A 364 -4.86 -18.14 30.32
C ILE A 364 -3.75 -18.29 29.26
N THR A 365 -2.51 -18.34 29.70
CA THR A 365 -1.32 -18.35 28.82
C THR A 365 -1.22 -19.56 27.89
N SER A 366 -1.94 -20.65 28.18
CA SER A 366 -2.00 -21.81 27.28
C SER A 366 -2.85 -21.57 26.02
N LEU A 367 -3.67 -20.51 25.99
CA LEU A 367 -4.49 -20.13 24.86
C LEU A 367 -4.00 -18.82 24.20
N ALA A 368 -3.10 -18.09 24.85
CA ALA A 368 -2.45 -16.90 24.35
C ALA A 368 -1.29 -17.27 23.41
#